data_0de9d7c9f5764f72731c0cf552044e45
#
_entry.id   0de9d7c9f5764f72731c0cf552044e45
#
_cell.length_a   1.000
_cell.length_b   1.000
_cell.length_c   1.000
_cell.angle_alpha   90.00
_cell.angle_beta   90.00
_cell.angle_gamma   90.00
#
_symmetry.space_group_name_H-M   'P 1'
#
loop_
_entity.id
_entity.type
_entity.pdbx_description
1 polymer ?
#
loop_
_entity_poly.entity_id
_entity_poly.type
_entity_poly.pdbx_seq_one_letter_code
_entity_poly.pdbx_strand_id
1 'polypeptide(L)'
;HCTFYIWEQILQRDMLLRIIREFMFIDDEGKMIFPRFHQLRAVLRCERDVKENGVGGRYLIWHSAGSGKTKTIAWLAKRLINFKNINTVIVISDRTVIDGQLGAELMNVDGQKGVAQHIEDGSKGLAQRLKDGGYIIVTTLQKFRPILNEIKQFPGRNYAIIIDEAHSSTAGKSMSKASETLTGRSLKEAVELD
;
A
#
# COMPACT_ATOMS: atom_id res chain seq x y z
N HIS A 1 -11.21 -9.12 -28.21
CA HIS A 1 -9.85 -8.72 -28.60
C HIS A 1 -9.04 -8.31 -27.38
N CYS A 2 -7.83 -8.84 -27.21
CA CYS A 2 -6.98 -8.57 -26.03
C CYS A 2 -6.58 -7.09 -25.85
N THR A 3 -6.78 -6.25 -26.86
CA THR A 3 -6.40 -4.81 -26.82
C THR A 3 -7.57 -3.86 -26.62
N PHE A 4 -8.77 -4.37 -26.50
CA PHE A 4 -10.00 -3.57 -26.38
C PHE A 4 -9.98 -2.60 -25.18
N TYR A 5 -9.44 -3.06 -24.05
CA TYR A 5 -9.29 -2.24 -22.86
C TYR A 5 -8.42 -1.00 -23.07
N ILE A 6 -7.46 -1.02 -24.02
CA ILE A 6 -6.61 0.13 -24.31
C ILE A 6 -7.47 1.30 -24.77
N TRP A 7 -8.39 1.03 -25.68
CA TRP A 7 -9.25 2.06 -26.27
C TRP A 7 -10.40 2.48 -25.36
N GLU A 8 -11.01 1.54 -24.68
CA GLU A 8 -12.18 1.81 -23.85
C GLU A 8 -11.86 2.31 -22.44
N GLN A 9 -10.67 1.98 -21.93
CA GLN A 9 -10.31 2.32 -20.55
C GLN A 9 -9.08 3.21 -20.48
N ILE A 10 -7.96 2.82 -21.09
CA ILE A 10 -6.67 3.50 -20.90
C ILE A 10 -6.60 4.82 -21.66
N LEU A 11 -6.99 4.82 -22.93
CA LEU A 11 -6.90 5.99 -23.82
C LEU A 11 -8.12 6.90 -23.74
N GLN A 12 -9.06 6.63 -22.84
CA GLN A 12 -10.10 7.62 -22.54
C GLN A 12 -9.45 8.85 -21.91
N ARG A 13 -9.87 10.03 -22.33
CA ARG A 13 -9.25 11.32 -21.97
C ARG A 13 -8.99 11.45 -20.47
N ASP A 14 -10.01 11.21 -19.66
CA ASP A 14 -9.92 11.41 -18.21
C ASP A 14 -9.00 10.36 -17.56
N MET A 15 -9.05 9.12 -18.03
CA MET A 15 -8.19 8.06 -17.54
C MET A 15 -6.74 8.29 -17.97
N LEU A 16 -6.49 8.68 -19.20
CA LEU A 16 -5.14 8.97 -19.69
C LEU A 16 -4.52 10.13 -18.90
N LEU A 17 -5.23 11.24 -18.72
CA LEU A 17 -4.78 12.36 -17.91
C LEU A 17 -4.51 11.95 -16.46
N ARG A 18 -5.36 11.08 -15.91
CA ARG A 18 -5.17 10.52 -14.58
C ARG A 18 -3.91 9.67 -14.49
N ILE A 19 -3.65 8.80 -15.48
CA ILE A 19 -2.44 7.98 -15.54
C ILE A 19 -1.20 8.86 -15.59
N ILE A 20 -1.19 9.87 -16.46
CA ILE A 20 -0.06 10.79 -16.60
C ILE A 20 0.22 11.53 -15.29
N ARG A 21 -0.81 12.01 -14.61
CA ARG A 21 -0.65 12.81 -13.40
C ARG A 21 -0.36 11.99 -12.14
N GLU A 22 -0.92 10.79 -12.03
CA GLU A 22 -0.99 10.06 -10.76
C GLU A 22 -0.17 8.77 -10.74
N PHE A 23 0.18 8.23 -11.90
CA PHE A 23 0.87 6.94 -12.02
C PHE A 23 2.20 7.01 -12.74
N MET A 24 2.36 7.93 -13.69
CA MET A 24 3.63 8.06 -14.40
C MET A 24 4.64 8.82 -13.53
N PHE A 25 5.88 8.37 -13.56
CA PHE A 25 7.01 9.05 -12.94
C PHE A 25 8.31 8.71 -13.68
N ILE A 26 9.37 9.46 -13.40
CA ILE A 26 10.71 9.19 -13.90
C ILE A 26 11.49 8.56 -12.76
N ASP A 27 12.08 7.37 -13.00
CA ASP A 27 12.89 6.69 -11.99
C ASP A 27 14.31 7.32 -11.89
N ASP A 28 15.10 6.80 -10.94
CA ASP A 28 16.45 7.30 -10.66
C ASP A 28 17.41 7.12 -11.84
N GLU A 29 17.09 6.23 -12.79
CA GLU A 29 17.84 6.02 -14.05
C GLU A 29 17.39 6.97 -15.18
N GLY A 30 16.45 7.86 -14.92
CA GLY A 30 15.87 8.76 -15.92
C GLY A 30 14.86 8.10 -16.85
N LYS A 31 14.37 6.90 -16.49
CA LYS A 31 13.44 6.13 -17.30
C LYS A 31 12.00 6.46 -16.94
N MET A 32 11.20 6.74 -17.94
CA MET A 32 9.77 6.96 -17.75
C MET A 32 9.06 5.64 -17.42
N ILE A 33 8.43 5.59 -16.27
CA ILE A 33 7.64 4.44 -15.81
C ILE A 33 6.17 4.67 -16.11
N PHE A 34 5.57 3.71 -16.79
CA PHE A 34 4.15 3.65 -17.08
C PHE A 34 3.55 2.41 -16.40
N PRO A 35 2.39 2.48 -15.73
CA PRO A 35 1.82 1.33 -15.05
C PRO A 35 1.38 0.27 -16.06
N ARG A 36 1.69 -0.99 -15.77
CA ARG A 36 1.14 -2.12 -16.53
C ARG A 36 -0.35 -2.27 -16.20
N PHE A 37 -1.13 -2.80 -17.12
CA PHE A 37 -2.58 -2.93 -16.97
C PHE A 37 -3.01 -3.60 -15.65
N HIS A 38 -2.40 -4.71 -15.28
CA HIS A 38 -2.75 -5.41 -14.04
C HIS A 38 -2.42 -4.59 -12.78
N GLN A 39 -1.33 -3.81 -12.80
CA GLN A 39 -0.96 -2.91 -11.70
C GLN A 39 -2.00 -1.79 -11.55
N LEU A 40 -2.30 -1.11 -12.65
CA LEU A 40 -3.31 -0.05 -12.69
C LEU A 40 -4.68 -0.57 -12.23
N ARG A 41 -5.11 -1.72 -12.77
CA ARG A 41 -6.39 -2.33 -12.43
C ARG A 41 -6.50 -2.66 -10.95
N ALA A 42 -5.46 -3.25 -10.35
CA ALA A 42 -5.43 -3.59 -8.92
C ALA A 42 -5.58 -2.33 -8.06
N VAL A 43 -4.77 -1.29 -8.32
CA VAL A 43 -4.83 -0.04 -7.56
C VAL A 43 -6.18 0.64 -7.70
N LEU A 44 -6.72 0.75 -8.92
CA LEU A 44 -8.01 1.40 -9.17
C LEU A 44 -9.19 0.65 -8.54
N ARG A 45 -9.14 -0.69 -8.47
CA ARG A 45 -10.17 -1.48 -7.80
C ARG A 45 -10.18 -1.24 -6.30
N CYS A 46 -9.01 -1.32 -5.64
CA CYS A 46 -8.91 -1.04 -4.21
C CYS A 46 -9.36 0.40 -3.89
N GLU A 47 -8.94 1.37 -4.68
CA GLU A 47 -9.32 2.77 -4.50
C GLU A 47 -10.83 2.97 -4.64
N ARG A 48 -11.44 2.35 -5.64
CA ARG A 48 -12.89 2.40 -5.85
C ARG A 48 -13.64 1.83 -4.66
N ASP A 49 -13.24 0.66 -4.19
CA ASP A 49 -13.90 0.01 -3.07
C ASP A 49 -13.79 0.83 -1.79
N VAL A 50 -12.61 1.38 -1.48
CA VAL A 50 -12.44 2.30 -0.34
C VAL A 50 -13.31 3.55 -0.48
N LYS A 51 -13.49 4.05 -1.70
CA LYS A 51 -14.35 5.22 -1.97
C LYS A 51 -15.82 4.91 -1.77
N GLU A 52 -16.28 3.74 -2.21
CA GLU A 52 -17.70 3.35 -2.20
C GLU A 52 -18.11 2.76 -0.84
N ASN A 53 -17.28 1.92 -0.25
CA ASN A 53 -17.59 1.12 0.93
C ASN A 53 -16.86 1.59 2.21
N GLY A 54 -15.93 2.54 2.09
CA GLY A 54 -15.15 3.03 3.21
C GLY A 54 -13.99 2.11 3.60
N VAL A 55 -13.61 2.19 4.88
CA VAL A 55 -12.51 1.38 5.44
C VAL A 55 -13.02 0.03 5.96
N GLY A 56 -12.13 -0.97 6.06
CA GLY A 56 -12.42 -2.30 6.59
C GLY A 56 -12.44 -3.40 5.53
N GLY A 57 -12.31 -3.04 4.24
CA GLY A 57 -12.14 -4.00 3.15
C GLY A 57 -10.86 -4.82 3.29
N ARG A 58 -10.86 -6.06 2.79
CA ARG A 58 -9.70 -6.95 2.75
C ARG A 58 -9.51 -7.42 1.33
N TYR A 59 -8.28 -7.31 0.82
CA TYR A 59 -7.96 -7.59 -0.57
C TYR A 59 -6.79 -8.55 -0.65
N LEU A 60 -6.89 -9.53 -1.54
CA LEU A 60 -5.77 -10.36 -1.96
C LEU A 60 -5.44 -10.00 -3.42
N ILE A 61 -4.24 -9.48 -3.65
CA ILE A 61 -3.74 -9.15 -4.98
C ILE A 61 -2.70 -10.19 -5.36
N TRP A 62 -3.06 -11.08 -6.27
CA TRP A 62 -2.17 -12.12 -6.73
C TRP A 62 -1.41 -11.66 -7.97
N HIS A 63 -0.15 -11.38 -7.80
CA HIS A 63 0.77 -11.03 -8.88
C HIS A 63 1.92 -12.03 -8.97
N SER A 64 2.27 -12.45 -10.18
CA SER A 64 3.42 -13.32 -10.43
C SER A 64 4.75 -12.65 -10.07
N ALA A 65 5.81 -13.44 -9.90
CA ALA A 65 7.16 -12.93 -9.74
C ALA A 65 7.55 -12.06 -10.96
N GLY A 66 8.23 -10.94 -10.73
CA GLY A 66 8.64 -10.02 -11.80
C GLY A 66 7.53 -9.16 -12.40
N SER A 67 6.30 -9.22 -11.89
CA SER A 67 5.19 -8.40 -12.36
C SER A 67 5.28 -6.92 -11.95
N GLY A 68 6.25 -6.55 -11.11
CA GLY A 68 6.41 -5.20 -10.57
C GLY A 68 5.54 -4.94 -9.34
N LYS A 69 5.41 -5.91 -8.43
CA LYS A 69 4.67 -5.81 -7.17
C LYS A 69 5.06 -4.57 -6.36
N THR A 70 6.36 -4.28 -6.25
CA THR A 70 6.87 -3.11 -5.51
C THR A 70 6.26 -1.79 -5.99
N LYS A 71 6.19 -1.59 -7.31
CA LYS A 71 5.56 -0.39 -7.89
C LYS A 71 4.05 -0.36 -7.63
N THR A 72 3.38 -1.52 -7.71
CA THR A 72 1.95 -1.61 -7.37
C THR A 72 1.68 -1.21 -5.93
N ILE A 73 2.51 -1.69 -5.00
CA ILE A 73 2.45 -1.34 -3.57
C ILE A 73 2.67 0.17 -3.38
N ALA A 74 3.67 0.76 -4.05
CA ALA A 74 3.98 2.18 -3.95
C ALA A 74 2.80 3.04 -4.44
N TRP A 75 2.24 2.74 -5.61
CA TRP A 75 1.05 3.44 -6.10
C TRP A 75 -0.16 3.27 -5.18
N LEU A 76 -0.42 2.05 -4.70
CA LEU A 76 -1.55 1.80 -3.80
C LEU A 76 -1.38 2.58 -2.49
N ALA A 77 -0.21 2.55 -1.87
CA ALA A 77 0.07 3.28 -0.65
C ALA A 77 -0.15 4.79 -0.82
N LYS A 78 0.39 5.37 -1.90
CA LYS A 78 0.19 6.78 -2.25
C LYS A 78 -1.28 7.13 -2.46
N ARG A 79 -2.05 6.24 -3.10
CA ARG A 79 -3.48 6.49 -3.32
C ARG A 79 -4.26 6.43 -2.01
N LEU A 80 -3.98 5.43 -1.18
CA LEU A 80 -4.70 5.22 0.08
C LEU A 80 -4.46 6.35 1.10
N ILE A 81 -3.25 6.89 1.20
CA ILE A 81 -2.96 7.98 2.14
C ILE A 81 -3.71 9.28 1.83
N ASN A 82 -4.14 9.46 0.58
CA ASN A 82 -4.92 10.63 0.18
C ASN A 82 -6.41 10.56 0.56
N PHE A 83 -6.89 9.44 1.07
CA PHE A 83 -8.25 9.34 1.59
C PHE A 83 -8.37 9.96 2.98
N LYS A 84 -9.31 10.87 3.17
CA LYS A 84 -9.55 11.58 4.45
C LYS A 84 -9.86 10.63 5.62
N ASN A 85 -10.39 9.45 5.32
CA ASN A 85 -10.73 8.42 6.29
C ASN A 85 -9.60 7.43 6.55
N ILE A 86 -8.41 7.62 5.98
CA ILE A 86 -7.20 6.83 6.25
C ILE A 86 -6.14 7.75 6.84
N ASN A 87 -5.73 7.49 8.06
CA ASN A 87 -4.78 8.32 8.80
C ASN A 87 -3.33 7.96 8.49
N THR A 88 -3.03 6.68 8.28
CA THR A 88 -1.67 6.20 8.03
C THR A 88 -1.73 4.93 7.18
N VAL A 89 -0.79 4.80 6.27
CA VAL A 89 -0.59 3.57 5.48
C VAL A 89 0.66 2.87 6.01
N ILE A 90 0.54 1.59 6.33
CA ILE A 90 1.64 0.76 6.83
C ILE A 90 1.95 -0.31 5.79
N VAL A 91 3.16 -0.30 5.27
CA VAL A 91 3.63 -1.30 4.31
C VAL A 91 4.59 -2.24 5.02
N ILE A 92 4.26 -3.53 5.00
CA ILE A 92 5.01 -4.58 5.66
C ILE A 92 5.69 -5.44 4.60
N SER A 93 7.03 -5.53 4.67
CA SER A 93 7.83 -6.41 3.81
C SER A 93 8.58 -7.43 4.68
N ASP A 94 8.80 -8.64 4.14
CA ASP A 94 9.54 -9.69 4.86
C ASP A 94 11.07 -9.55 4.70
N ARG A 95 11.53 -8.79 3.70
CA ARG A 95 12.95 -8.67 3.36
C ARG A 95 13.49 -7.27 3.63
N THR A 96 14.53 -7.16 4.44
CA THR A 96 15.24 -5.89 4.72
C THR A 96 15.82 -5.21 3.47
N VAL A 97 16.17 -5.99 2.44
CA VAL A 97 16.68 -5.48 1.15
C VAL A 97 15.57 -4.81 0.34
N ILE A 98 14.33 -5.29 0.45
CA ILE A 98 13.16 -4.69 -0.23
C ILE A 98 12.76 -3.37 0.44
N ASP A 99 13.05 -3.20 1.73
CA ASP A 99 12.78 -1.94 2.44
C ASP A 99 13.45 -0.75 1.73
N GLY A 100 14.69 -0.89 1.27
CA GLY A 100 15.40 0.15 0.54
C GLY A 100 14.81 0.41 -0.85
N GLN A 101 14.50 -0.65 -1.61
CA GLN A 101 13.89 -0.52 -2.94
C GLN A 101 12.46 0.02 -2.88
N LEU A 102 11.67 -0.47 -1.93
CA LEU A 102 10.30 -0.01 -1.73
C LEU A 102 10.27 1.44 -1.24
N GLY A 103 11.18 1.82 -0.35
CA GLY A 103 11.36 3.19 0.10
C GLY A 103 11.71 4.13 -1.05
N ALA A 104 12.67 3.75 -1.90
CA ALA A 104 13.03 4.50 -3.10
C ALA A 104 11.85 4.64 -4.07
N GLU A 105 11.14 3.54 -4.37
CA GLU A 105 9.96 3.57 -5.24
C GLU A 105 8.83 4.44 -4.65
N LEU A 106 8.61 4.41 -3.36
CA LEU A 106 7.64 5.28 -2.69
C LEU A 106 8.02 6.75 -2.82
N MET A 107 9.30 7.09 -2.66
CA MET A 107 9.80 8.45 -2.84
C MET A 107 9.67 8.90 -4.30
N ASN A 108 10.00 8.02 -5.27
CA ASN A 108 9.88 8.31 -6.70
C ASN A 108 8.43 8.55 -7.11
N VAL A 109 7.51 7.72 -6.61
CA VAL A 109 6.08 7.86 -6.89
C VAL A 109 5.51 9.10 -6.18
N ASP A 110 6.00 9.47 -5.00
CA ASP A 110 5.40 10.53 -4.20
C ASP A 110 5.77 11.95 -4.69
N GLY A 111 6.96 12.13 -5.25
CA GLY A 111 7.45 13.44 -5.69
C GLY A 111 7.52 14.50 -4.57
N GLN A 112 7.08 14.18 -3.35
CA GLN A 112 7.12 15.02 -2.17
C GLN A 112 7.99 14.38 -1.10
N LYS A 113 9.08 15.04 -0.74
CA LYS A 113 9.96 14.59 0.33
C LYS A 113 9.21 14.64 1.67
N GLY A 114 9.04 13.48 2.32
CA GLY A 114 8.61 13.43 3.72
C GLY A 114 7.36 12.63 4.05
N VAL A 115 6.56 12.20 3.07
CA VAL A 115 5.36 11.38 3.32
C VAL A 115 5.73 9.91 3.55
N ALA A 116 6.68 9.37 2.77
CA ALA A 116 7.22 8.04 2.98
C ALA A 116 8.39 8.08 3.96
N GLN A 117 8.29 7.34 5.05
CA GLN A 117 9.32 7.32 6.09
C GLN A 117 9.70 5.90 6.46
N HIS A 118 11.00 5.63 6.40
CA HIS A 118 11.60 4.41 6.93
C HIS A 118 11.75 4.54 8.46
N ILE A 119 11.29 3.56 9.21
CA ILE A 119 11.48 3.58 10.67
C ILE A 119 12.79 2.87 10.99
N GLU A 120 13.85 3.65 11.12
CA GLU A 120 15.11 3.20 11.70
C GLU A 120 15.17 3.46 13.20
N ASP A 121 14.54 4.55 13.65
CA ASP A 121 14.50 4.98 15.04
C ASP A 121 13.42 4.24 15.83
N GLY A 122 13.77 3.84 17.07
CA GLY A 122 12.92 3.05 17.96
C GLY A 122 11.52 3.64 18.22
N SER A 123 10.74 2.96 19.04
CA SER A 123 9.31 3.14 19.28
C SER A 123 8.78 4.57 19.52
N LYS A 124 9.60 5.50 20.04
CA LYS A 124 9.15 6.87 20.36
C LYS A 124 8.86 7.73 19.12
N GLY A 125 9.71 7.67 18.10
CA GLY A 125 9.48 8.40 16.85
C GLY A 125 8.27 7.86 16.07
N LEU A 126 8.04 6.55 16.18
CA LEU A 126 6.89 5.87 15.59
C LEU A 126 5.57 6.31 16.21
N ALA A 127 5.48 6.33 17.54
CA ALA A 127 4.27 6.73 18.25
C ALA A 127 3.85 8.16 17.88
N GLN A 128 4.81 9.08 17.76
CA GLN A 128 4.52 10.45 17.34
C GLN A 128 3.97 10.51 15.92
N ARG A 129 4.57 9.77 14.96
CA ARG A 129 4.10 9.73 13.57
C ARG A 129 2.72 9.12 13.44
N LEU A 130 2.43 8.06 14.19
CA LEU A 130 1.09 7.47 14.26
C LEU A 130 0.07 8.46 14.83
N LYS A 131 0.49 9.28 15.77
CA LYS A 131 -0.33 10.34 16.38
C LYS A 131 -0.58 11.50 15.41
N ASP A 132 0.40 11.92 14.64
CA ASP A 132 0.25 13.02 13.70
C ASP A 132 -0.54 12.59 12.47
N GLY A 133 -0.35 11.36 11.99
CA GLY A 133 -0.99 10.84 10.77
C GLY A 133 -0.43 11.44 9.49
N GLY A 134 -0.94 11.00 8.34
CA GLY A 134 -0.51 11.51 7.04
C GLY A 134 0.76 10.88 6.49
N TYR A 135 1.24 9.77 7.09
CA TYR A 135 2.49 9.11 6.71
C TYR A 135 2.26 7.73 6.07
N ILE A 136 3.19 7.37 5.19
CA ILE A 136 3.38 6.00 4.71
C ILE A 136 4.57 5.43 5.48
N ILE A 137 4.33 4.41 6.28
CA ILE A 137 5.33 3.77 7.13
C ILE A 137 5.74 2.46 6.47
N VAL A 138 7.03 2.31 6.17
CA VAL A 138 7.60 1.04 5.67
C VAL A 138 8.28 0.32 6.82
N THR A 139 7.97 -0.94 7.01
CA THR A 139 8.49 -1.72 8.14
C THR A 139 8.59 -3.21 7.81
N THR A 140 9.39 -3.93 8.58
CA THR A 140 9.42 -5.40 8.52
C THR A 140 8.38 -6.01 9.48
N LEU A 141 8.01 -7.27 9.22
CA LEU A 141 7.08 -8.00 10.08
C LEU A 141 7.55 -8.07 11.54
N GLN A 142 8.86 -8.15 11.78
CA GLN A 142 9.44 -8.19 13.12
C GLN A 142 9.26 -6.86 13.86
N LYS A 143 9.46 -5.74 13.18
CA LYS A 143 9.28 -4.39 13.72
C LYS A 143 7.80 -3.99 13.82
N PHE A 144 6.92 -4.67 13.11
CA PHE A 144 5.48 -4.38 13.11
C PHE A 144 4.79 -4.74 14.43
N ARG A 145 5.26 -5.75 15.17
CA ARG A 145 4.66 -6.15 16.46
C ARG A 145 4.62 -5.03 17.51
N PRO A 146 5.71 -4.28 17.74
CA PRO A 146 5.65 -3.09 18.59
C PRO A 146 4.66 -2.03 18.08
N ILE A 147 4.59 -1.85 16.75
CA ILE A 147 3.67 -0.88 16.11
C ILE A 147 2.21 -1.19 16.44
N LEU A 148 1.82 -2.46 16.49
CA LEU A 148 0.46 -2.86 16.88
C LEU A 148 0.06 -2.37 18.27
N ASN A 149 0.98 -2.37 19.22
CA ASN A 149 0.70 -1.90 20.56
C ASN A 149 0.51 -0.38 20.59
N GLU A 150 1.27 0.35 19.79
CA GLU A 150 1.12 1.80 19.64
C GLU A 150 -0.20 2.18 18.94
N ILE A 151 -0.58 1.44 17.89
CA ILE A 151 -1.85 1.65 17.17
C ILE A 151 -3.05 1.53 18.12
N LYS A 152 -3.03 0.59 19.06
CA LYS A 152 -4.11 0.41 20.06
C LYS A 152 -4.31 1.64 20.97
N GLN A 153 -3.30 2.46 21.15
CA GLN A 153 -3.37 3.66 21.98
C GLN A 153 -4.14 4.82 21.31
N PHE A 154 -4.40 4.71 20.00
CA PHE A 154 -5.10 5.74 19.22
C PHE A 154 -6.44 5.23 18.66
N PRO A 155 -7.45 5.02 19.52
CA PRO A 155 -8.77 4.61 19.08
C PRO A 155 -9.40 5.67 18.18
N GLY A 156 -10.12 5.22 17.16
CA GLY A 156 -10.79 6.11 16.19
C GLY A 156 -9.94 6.50 14.98
N ARG A 157 -8.70 6.02 14.88
CA ARG A 157 -7.88 6.17 13.67
C ARG A 157 -7.96 4.95 12.77
N ASN A 158 -7.99 5.20 11.47
CA ASN A 158 -8.02 4.15 10.47
C ASN A 158 -6.64 4.00 9.83
N TYR A 159 -6.23 2.76 9.69
CA TYR A 159 -4.96 2.37 9.11
C TYR A 159 -5.18 1.48 7.89
N ALA A 160 -4.47 1.75 6.80
CA ALA A 160 -4.38 0.81 5.70
C ALA A 160 -3.09 -0.01 5.85
N ILE A 161 -3.19 -1.33 5.78
CA ILE A 161 -2.04 -2.22 5.90
C ILE A 161 -1.86 -2.95 4.59
N ILE A 162 -0.68 -2.80 4.01
CA ILE A 162 -0.27 -3.48 2.77
C ILE A 162 0.84 -4.46 3.14
N ILE A 163 0.69 -5.72 2.74
CA ILE A 163 1.63 -6.78 3.07
C ILE A 163 2.20 -7.35 1.79
N ASP A 164 3.53 -7.22 1.64
CA ASP A 164 4.24 -7.90 0.57
C ASP A 164 4.54 -9.34 0.99
N GLU A 165 4.55 -10.28 0.01
CA GLU A 165 4.81 -11.70 0.22
C GLU A 165 3.92 -12.34 1.30
N ALA A 166 2.61 -12.04 1.28
CA ALA A 166 1.63 -12.51 2.27
C ALA A 166 1.54 -14.04 2.41
N HIS A 167 2.12 -14.80 1.45
CA HIS A 167 2.17 -16.25 1.47
C HIS A 167 3.26 -16.85 2.37
N SER A 168 4.20 -16.04 2.89
CA SER A 168 5.22 -16.55 3.79
C SER A 168 4.58 -17.08 5.08
N SER A 169 4.98 -18.29 5.51
CA SER A 169 4.39 -19.00 6.66
C SER A 169 4.48 -18.21 7.97
N THR A 170 5.44 -17.30 8.06
CA THR A 170 5.66 -16.41 9.20
C THR A 170 4.67 -15.23 9.18
N ALA A 171 4.32 -14.75 7.99
CA ALA A 171 3.35 -13.68 7.82
C ALA A 171 1.93 -14.13 8.23
N GLY A 172 1.50 -15.33 7.83
CA GLY A 172 0.14 -15.81 8.06
C GLY A 172 -0.28 -15.84 9.54
N LYS A 173 0.54 -16.41 10.43
CA LYS A 173 0.22 -16.50 11.87
C LYS A 173 0.34 -15.17 12.62
N SER A 174 1.29 -14.33 12.23
CA SER A 174 1.47 -13.01 12.86
C SER A 174 0.41 -12.04 12.37
N MET A 175 -0.04 -12.21 11.13
CA MET A 175 -1.07 -11.38 10.52
C MET A 175 -2.47 -11.72 10.97
N SER A 176 -2.80 -13.00 11.28
CA SER A 176 -4.08 -13.31 11.90
C SER A 176 -4.24 -12.58 13.24
N LYS A 177 -3.19 -12.60 14.07
CA LYS A 177 -3.18 -11.85 15.33
C LYS A 177 -3.25 -10.33 15.14
N ALA A 178 -2.56 -9.80 14.13
CA ALA A 178 -2.61 -8.37 13.80
C ALA A 178 -4.00 -7.95 13.32
N SER A 179 -4.61 -8.74 12.45
CA SER A 179 -5.96 -8.49 11.95
C SER A 179 -7.01 -8.60 13.06
N GLU A 180 -6.95 -9.62 13.91
CA GLU A 180 -7.83 -9.75 15.09
C GLU A 180 -7.67 -8.55 16.03
N THR A 181 -6.43 -8.09 16.19
CA THR A 181 -6.11 -6.94 17.05
C THR A 181 -6.66 -5.63 16.52
N LEU A 182 -6.60 -5.43 15.19
CA LEU A 182 -6.97 -4.16 14.54
C LEU A 182 -8.47 -4.08 14.21
N THR A 183 -9.13 -5.20 13.98
CA THR A 183 -10.52 -5.21 13.51
C THR A 183 -11.50 -5.84 14.50
N GLY A 184 -11.03 -6.50 15.55
CA GLY A 184 -11.87 -7.29 16.46
C GLY A 184 -12.64 -8.44 15.78
N ARG A 185 -12.31 -8.77 14.52
CA ARG A 185 -12.96 -9.80 13.71
C ARG A 185 -11.95 -10.82 13.20
N SER A 186 -12.35 -12.07 13.17
CA SER A 186 -11.56 -13.19 12.66
C SER A 186 -11.36 -13.12 11.13
N LEU A 187 -10.22 -13.61 10.65
CA LEU A 187 -9.73 -13.62 9.24
C LEU A 187 -10.58 -14.44 8.23
N LYS A 188 -11.86 -14.66 8.45
CA LYS A 188 -12.63 -15.61 7.64
C LYS A 188 -13.14 -15.10 6.27
N GLU A 189 -12.94 -13.84 5.94
CA GLU A 189 -13.42 -13.31 4.65
C GLU A 189 -12.36 -12.46 3.95
N ALA A 190 -11.46 -13.12 3.22
CA ALA A 190 -10.66 -12.47 2.20
C ALA A 190 -11.45 -12.51 0.88
N VAL A 191 -11.71 -11.37 0.26
CA VAL A 191 -12.29 -11.30 -1.08
C VAL A 191 -11.15 -11.49 -2.09
N GLU A 192 -11.22 -12.57 -2.85
CA GLU A 192 -10.37 -12.80 -4.01
C GLU A 192 -10.83 -11.84 -5.13
N LEU A 193 -9.94 -10.97 -5.57
CA LEU A 193 -10.18 -10.10 -6.72
C LEU A 193 -9.46 -10.71 -7.94
N ASP A 194 -10.21 -11.37 -8.81
CA ASP A 194 -9.77 -11.81 -10.14
C ASP A 194 -9.63 -10.63 -11.12
#